data_e71b3d8895e9219fe0c68c5c01879ca0
#
_entry.id   e71b3d8895e9219fe0c68c5c01879ca0
#
_cell.length_a   1.000
_cell.length_b   1.000
_cell.length_c   1.000
_cell.angle_alpha   90.00
_cell.angle_beta   90.00
_cell.angle_gamma   90.00
#
_symmetry.space_group_name_H-M   'P 1'
#
loop_
_entity.id
_entity.type
_entity.pdbx_description
1 polymer ?
#
loop_
_entity_poly.entity_id
_entity_poly.type
_entity_poly.pdbx_seq_one_letter_code
_entity_poly.pdbx_strand_id
1 'polypeptide(L)'
;MSTKRRYEMKILGIVAGRHGGNSEILVKEALVAAAAKGVECKMINLFDYHIEHCTGCESCTMQMGEVAMDPTKKYKGCILKDKDDMDKIVNEMQTCNGVIVGVPTYDLTPSSLYLKFAQRFLAYELSFRMEIGDVTEDPHTVAGLIAVGGSCHDWQTLTLEGMGATMFTQSITVVDQMMATRNGRPGNVLLRPEQLERAHKMGENVVEAVNTPVEERHWMGDPDQGLCPNCHSGLIFRGEPHWDGLQYPFECAVCGAGGDLVKGEDGQVKFILAPNGLARDRNINESRALHLKEIVSTRIDFMKRQGEIQDLKKHYKEITFPAI
;
A
#
# COMPACT_ATOMS: atom_id res chain seq x y z
N MET A 1 -35.69 14.71 -15.49
CA MET A 1 -34.25 14.83 -15.80
C MET A 1 -33.50 14.97 -14.49
N SER A 2 -32.94 13.88 -13.98
CA SER A 2 -32.16 13.86 -12.74
C SER A 2 -30.79 14.46 -13.04
N THR A 3 -30.50 15.62 -12.48
CA THR A 3 -29.16 16.19 -12.44
C THR A 3 -28.30 15.31 -11.53
N LYS A 4 -27.64 14.28 -12.11
CA LYS A 4 -26.54 13.60 -11.44
C LYS A 4 -25.56 14.69 -11.04
N ARG A 5 -25.36 14.93 -9.73
CA ARG A 5 -24.22 15.69 -9.22
C ARG A 5 -22.98 15.03 -9.85
N ARG A 6 -22.29 15.75 -10.71
CA ARG A 6 -20.93 15.42 -11.12
C ARG A 6 -20.11 15.58 -9.84
N TYR A 7 -19.79 14.48 -9.15
CA TYR A 7 -18.78 14.51 -8.12
C TYR A 7 -17.50 15.00 -8.81
N GLU A 8 -16.95 16.10 -8.34
CA GLU A 8 -15.65 16.56 -8.83
C GLU A 8 -14.63 15.48 -8.49
N MET A 9 -14.11 14.82 -9.52
CA MET A 9 -13.07 13.80 -9.36
C MET A 9 -11.80 14.48 -8.85
N LYS A 10 -11.16 13.84 -7.87
CA LYS A 10 -9.96 14.35 -7.23
C LYS A 10 -8.85 13.31 -7.29
N ILE A 11 -7.66 13.76 -7.67
CA ILE A 11 -6.44 12.95 -7.64
C ILE A 11 -5.39 13.65 -6.78
N LEU A 12 -4.80 12.92 -5.84
CA LEU A 12 -3.74 13.40 -4.96
C LEU A 12 -2.39 12.81 -5.39
N GLY A 13 -1.43 13.68 -5.72
CA GLY A 13 -0.03 13.32 -5.83
C GLY A 13 0.62 13.27 -4.45
N ILE A 14 1.31 12.18 -4.14
CA ILE A 14 2.07 12.00 -2.89
C ILE A 14 3.53 11.76 -3.24
N VAL A 15 4.41 12.62 -2.75
CA VAL A 15 5.85 12.54 -3.00
C VAL A 15 6.59 12.24 -1.71
N ALA A 16 7.38 11.16 -1.68
CA ALA A 16 8.26 10.81 -0.56
C ALA A 16 9.74 11.05 -0.88
N GLY A 17 10.02 12.06 -1.69
CA GLY A 17 11.34 12.46 -2.15
C GLY A 17 11.58 13.95 -1.98
N ARG A 18 12.86 14.37 -2.15
CA ARG A 18 13.25 15.78 -2.02
C ARG A 18 12.51 16.68 -2.99
N HIS A 19 12.31 17.96 -2.61
CA HIS A 19 11.76 18.98 -3.48
C HIS A 19 12.59 19.16 -4.78
N GLY A 20 11.92 19.31 -5.91
CA GLY A 20 12.56 19.41 -7.22
C GLY A 20 13.28 18.12 -7.65
N GLY A 21 13.09 17.01 -6.94
CA GLY A 21 13.68 15.72 -7.28
C GLY A 21 12.92 14.96 -8.36
N ASN A 22 13.50 13.86 -8.82
CA ASN A 22 12.94 13.08 -9.94
C ASN A 22 11.53 12.53 -9.63
N SER A 23 11.29 12.07 -8.39
CA SER A 23 9.96 11.56 -7.98
C SER A 23 8.90 12.67 -8.05
N GLU A 24 9.24 13.90 -7.61
CA GLU A 24 8.31 15.02 -7.67
C GLU A 24 8.01 15.43 -9.12
N ILE A 25 9.04 15.45 -9.99
CA ILE A 25 8.87 15.78 -11.41
C ILE A 25 7.93 14.80 -12.10
N LEU A 26 8.13 13.50 -11.88
CA LEU A 26 7.28 12.46 -12.49
C LEU A 26 5.84 12.50 -11.95
N VAL A 27 5.65 12.70 -10.65
CA VAL A 27 4.30 12.88 -10.07
C VAL A 27 3.62 14.11 -10.66
N LYS A 28 4.34 15.24 -10.80
CA LYS A 28 3.80 16.45 -11.43
C LYS A 28 3.39 16.19 -12.89
N GLU A 29 4.21 15.47 -13.66
CA GLU A 29 3.89 15.13 -15.05
C GLU A 29 2.61 14.31 -15.15
N ALA A 30 2.45 13.30 -14.29
CA ALA A 30 1.23 12.51 -14.24
C ALA A 30 0.01 13.35 -13.80
N LEU A 31 0.17 14.28 -12.85
CA LEU A 31 -0.90 15.18 -12.44
C LEU A 31 -1.27 16.20 -13.56
N VAL A 32 -0.31 16.64 -14.36
CA VAL A 32 -0.57 17.48 -15.54
C VAL A 32 -1.48 16.75 -16.52
N ALA A 33 -1.20 15.47 -16.80
CA ALA A 33 -2.05 14.63 -17.65
C ALA A 33 -3.47 14.48 -17.08
N ALA A 34 -3.59 14.23 -15.77
CA ALA A 34 -4.87 14.12 -15.10
C ALA A 34 -5.68 15.44 -15.13
N ALA A 35 -5.01 16.58 -14.85
CA ALA A 35 -5.63 17.89 -14.89
C ALA A 35 -6.11 18.27 -16.30
N ALA A 36 -5.38 17.88 -17.34
CA ALA A 36 -5.79 18.06 -18.73
C ALA A 36 -7.09 17.33 -19.08
N LYS A 37 -7.47 16.30 -18.34
CA LYS A 37 -8.77 15.59 -18.43
C LYS A 37 -9.87 16.24 -17.58
N GLY A 38 -9.60 17.38 -16.92
CA GLY A 38 -10.58 18.12 -16.12
C GLY A 38 -10.76 17.60 -14.69
N VAL A 39 -9.79 16.88 -14.15
CA VAL A 39 -9.78 16.36 -12.78
C VAL A 39 -9.15 17.38 -11.84
N GLU A 40 -9.72 17.59 -10.64
CA GLU A 40 -9.07 18.37 -9.59
C GLU A 40 -7.81 17.63 -9.10
N CYS A 41 -6.65 18.27 -9.18
CA CYS A 41 -5.39 17.69 -8.77
C CYS A 41 -4.79 18.46 -7.61
N LYS A 42 -4.35 17.75 -6.58
CA LYS A 42 -3.54 18.26 -5.48
C LYS A 42 -2.24 17.49 -5.39
N MET A 43 -1.23 18.06 -4.76
CA MET A 43 0.03 17.39 -4.48
C MET A 43 0.50 17.72 -3.08
N ILE A 44 1.02 16.71 -2.39
CA ILE A 44 1.74 16.86 -1.12
C ILE A 44 3.14 16.28 -1.27
N ASN A 45 4.11 16.89 -0.58
CA ASN A 45 5.42 16.30 -0.37
C ASN A 45 5.54 15.95 1.11
N LEU A 46 5.81 14.70 1.42
CA LEU A 46 5.89 14.21 2.81
C LEU A 46 7.03 14.87 3.62
N PHE A 47 7.98 15.53 2.97
CA PHE A 47 8.99 16.36 3.66
C PHE A 47 8.39 17.59 4.35
N ASP A 48 7.21 18.05 3.94
CA ASP A 48 6.55 19.22 4.50
C ASP A 48 5.67 18.89 5.72
N TYR A 49 5.63 17.60 6.11
CA TYR A 49 4.77 17.10 7.17
C TYR A 49 5.58 16.45 8.28
N HIS A 50 5.16 16.69 9.50
CA HIS A 50 5.67 15.96 10.64
C HIS A 50 4.93 14.62 10.74
N ILE A 51 5.65 13.51 10.67
CA ILE A 51 5.11 12.15 10.80
C ILE A 51 5.93 11.40 11.84
N GLU A 52 5.32 10.95 12.92
CA GLU A 52 5.97 10.12 13.94
C GLU A 52 6.08 8.67 13.48
N HIS A 53 7.11 7.97 13.95
CA HIS A 53 7.27 6.55 13.69
C HIS A 53 6.19 5.72 14.40
N CYS A 54 5.70 4.65 13.74
CA CYS A 54 4.92 3.64 14.44
C CYS A 54 5.80 2.95 15.49
N THR A 55 5.34 2.95 16.74
CA THR A 55 6.08 2.34 17.87
C THR A 55 5.69 0.88 18.12
N GLY A 56 4.77 0.31 17.34
CA GLY A 56 4.26 -1.04 17.55
C GLY A 56 3.49 -1.20 18.88
N CYS A 57 2.90 -0.12 19.40
CA CYS A 57 2.20 -0.13 20.69
C CYS A 57 0.87 -0.88 20.70
N GLU A 58 0.37 -1.31 19.55
CA GLU A 58 -0.88 -2.07 19.33
C GLU A 58 -2.16 -1.36 19.81
N SER A 59 -2.08 -0.10 20.23
CA SER A 59 -3.26 0.62 20.76
C SER A 59 -4.40 0.72 19.76
N CYS A 60 -4.11 0.84 18.45
CA CYS A 60 -5.13 0.88 17.41
C CYS A 60 -5.89 -0.46 17.31
N THR A 61 -5.18 -1.59 17.21
CA THR A 61 -5.80 -2.92 17.13
C THR A 61 -6.48 -3.33 18.43
N MET A 62 -5.96 -2.90 19.57
CA MET A 62 -6.62 -3.08 20.87
C MET A 62 -7.98 -2.39 20.91
N GLN A 63 -8.05 -1.13 20.50
CA GLN A 63 -9.31 -0.38 20.42
C GLN A 63 -10.29 -1.02 19.44
N MET A 64 -9.84 -1.46 18.26
CA MET A 64 -10.69 -2.15 17.28
C MET A 64 -11.28 -3.44 17.88
N GLY A 65 -10.47 -4.25 18.57
CA GLY A 65 -10.95 -5.42 19.27
C GLY A 65 -11.95 -5.11 20.39
N GLU A 66 -11.77 -4.00 21.12
CA GLU A 66 -12.73 -3.56 22.13
C GLU A 66 -14.06 -3.11 21.53
N VAL A 67 -14.06 -2.39 20.40
CA VAL A 67 -15.28 -1.98 19.68
C VAL A 67 -16.01 -3.22 19.12
N ALA A 68 -15.27 -4.17 18.56
CA ALA A 68 -15.85 -5.43 18.07
C ALA A 68 -16.56 -6.23 19.17
N MET A 69 -16.07 -6.19 20.43
CA MET A 69 -16.69 -6.85 21.58
C MET A 69 -17.82 -6.02 22.22
N ASP A 70 -17.74 -4.71 22.13
CA ASP A 70 -18.69 -3.78 22.74
C ASP A 70 -18.96 -2.60 21.78
N PRO A 71 -19.99 -2.68 20.93
CA PRO A 71 -20.33 -1.64 19.95
C PRO A 71 -20.72 -0.27 20.55
N THR A 72 -20.87 -0.17 21.86
CA THR A 72 -21.08 1.14 22.54
C THR A 72 -19.78 1.95 22.63
N LYS A 73 -18.64 1.29 22.50
CA LYS A 73 -17.32 1.94 22.43
C LYS A 73 -17.08 2.56 21.08
N LYS A 74 -16.19 3.56 21.04
CA LYS A 74 -15.79 4.23 19.81
C LYS A 74 -14.31 4.03 19.54
N TYR A 75 -13.98 3.81 18.29
CA TYR A 75 -12.61 3.84 17.83
C TYR A 75 -12.06 5.27 17.89
N LYS A 76 -10.90 5.46 18.50
CA LYS A 76 -10.28 6.78 18.71
C LYS A 76 -9.09 7.05 17.78
N GLY A 77 -8.68 6.03 16.99
CA GLY A 77 -7.54 6.12 16.10
C GLY A 77 -6.18 5.90 16.77
N CYS A 78 -5.12 6.33 16.10
CA CYS A 78 -3.76 6.22 16.59
C CYS A 78 -3.53 7.13 17.81
N ILE A 79 -2.76 6.65 18.79
CA ILE A 79 -2.37 7.47 19.97
C ILE A 79 -1.43 8.63 19.61
N LEU A 80 -0.87 8.63 18.41
CA LEU A 80 0.03 9.69 17.92
C LEU A 80 -0.69 10.75 17.07
N LYS A 81 -2.00 10.62 16.84
CA LYS A 81 -2.76 11.47 15.92
C LYS A 81 -2.69 12.97 16.23
N ASP A 82 -2.60 13.33 17.53
CA ASP A 82 -2.52 14.72 17.98
C ASP A 82 -1.06 15.22 18.06
N LYS A 83 -0.08 14.40 17.65
CA LYS A 83 1.35 14.70 17.73
C LYS A 83 1.99 14.90 16.37
N ASP A 84 1.29 14.55 15.30
CA ASP A 84 1.79 14.61 13.94
C ASP A 84 0.70 14.96 12.91
N ASP A 85 1.09 15.08 11.64
CA ASP A 85 0.17 15.43 10.56
C ASP A 85 -0.48 14.22 9.88
N MET A 86 -0.36 13.01 10.44
CA MET A 86 -0.82 11.78 9.78
C MET A 86 -2.32 11.78 9.48
N ASP A 87 -3.15 12.21 10.46
CA ASP A 87 -4.61 12.33 10.26
C ASP A 87 -4.95 13.28 9.11
N LYS A 88 -4.24 14.40 9.00
CA LYS A 88 -4.45 15.39 7.93
C LYS A 88 -4.16 14.80 6.55
N ILE A 89 -3.06 14.04 6.43
CA ILE A 89 -2.66 13.41 5.16
C ILE A 89 -3.66 12.32 4.77
N VAL A 90 -4.00 11.42 5.70
CA VAL A 90 -4.91 10.30 5.41
C VAL A 90 -6.33 10.80 5.13
N ASN A 91 -6.82 11.79 5.86
CA ASN A 91 -8.13 12.39 5.59
C ASN A 91 -8.19 13.02 4.19
N GLU A 92 -7.15 13.75 3.75
CA GLU A 92 -7.09 14.26 2.38
C GLU A 92 -7.08 13.11 1.36
N MET A 93 -6.27 12.08 1.61
CA MET A 93 -6.15 10.90 0.74
C MET A 93 -7.51 10.17 0.58
N GLN A 94 -8.26 10.02 1.67
CA GLN A 94 -9.57 9.35 1.67
C GLN A 94 -10.68 10.18 0.97
N THR A 95 -10.47 11.48 0.73
CA THR A 95 -11.40 12.30 -0.07
C THR A 95 -11.13 12.23 -1.57
N CYS A 96 -10.05 11.56 -1.98
CA CYS A 96 -9.63 11.48 -3.38
C CYS A 96 -10.05 10.16 -4.02
N ASN A 97 -10.42 10.20 -5.31
CA ASN A 97 -10.78 9.02 -6.09
C ASN A 97 -9.55 8.27 -6.61
N GLY A 98 -8.41 8.98 -6.71
CA GLY A 98 -7.14 8.41 -7.13
C GLY A 98 -5.96 9.02 -6.40
N VAL A 99 -4.87 8.27 -6.31
CA VAL A 99 -3.58 8.74 -5.80
C VAL A 99 -2.46 8.39 -6.79
N ILE A 100 -1.47 9.29 -6.94
CA ILE A 100 -0.25 9.03 -7.69
C ILE A 100 0.90 9.19 -6.73
N VAL A 101 1.63 8.11 -6.46
CA VAL A 101 2.63 8.07 -5.41
C VAL A 101 4.02 7.93 -6.00
N GLY A 102 4.91 8.91 -5.73
CA GLY A 102 6.28 8.94 -6.22
C GLY A 102 7.29 8.76 -5.09
N VAL A 103 8.10 7.69 -5.15
CA VAL A 103 9.01 7.30 -4.08
C VAL A 103 10.41 7.03 -4.63
N PRO A 104 11.46 7.64 -4.07
CA PRO A 104 12.83 7.27 -4.42
C PRO A 104 13.22 5.95 -3.76
N THR A 105 14.02 5.17 -4.48
CA THR A 105 14.67 3.98 -3.95
C THR A 105 15.94 4.36 -3.20
N TYR A 106 16.03 3.95 -1.97
CA TYR A 106 17.25 4.04 -1.16
C TYR A 106 17.56 2.64 -0.63
N ASP A 107 18.76 2.16 -0.95
CA ASP A 107 19.22 0.84 -0.53
C ASP A 107 18.20 -0.28 -0.84
N LEU A 108 17.82 -0.38 -2.12
CA LEU A 108 16.87 -1.33 -2.72
C LEU A 108 15.38 -1.13 -2.35
N THR A 109 15.10 -0.37 -1.30
CA THR A 109 13.75 -0.25 -0.70
C THR A 109 13.14 1.13 -0.91
N PRO A 110 11.83 1.31 -0.68
CA PRO A 110 11.24 2.63 -0.59
C PRO A 110 11.98 3.51 0.42
N SER A 111 12.04 4.82 0.17
CA SER A 111 12.68 5.76 1.10
C SER A 111 12.10 5.62 2.52
N SER A 112 12.94 5.85 3.54
CA SER A 112 12.53 5.78 4.96
C SER A 112 11.36 6.74 5.26
N LEU A 113 11.27 7.86 4.57
CA LEU A 113 10.16 8.80 4.69
C LEU A 113 8.83 8.15 4.25
N TYR A 114 8.84 7.41 3.12
CA TYR A 114 7.67 6.65 2.69
C TYR A 114 7.33 5.55 3.68
N LEU A 115 8.31 4.77 4.13
CA LEU A 115 8.09 3.68 5.09
C LEU A 115 7.53 4.21 6.42
N LYS A 116 8.03 5.33 6.89
CA LYS A 116 7.52 6.02 8.09
C LYS A 116 6.03 6.39 7.95
N PHE A 117 5.63 6.88 6.79
CA PHE A 117 4.24 7.17 6.46
C PHE A 117 3.40 5.88 6.37
N ALA A 118 3.85 4.92 5.55
CA ALA A 118 3.11 3.69 5.28
C ALA A 118 2.93 2.78 6.52
N GLN A 119 3.93 2.68 7.39
CA GLN A 119 3.85 1.88 8.62
C GLN A 119 2.82 2.40 9.64
N ARG A 120 2.31 3.61 9.46
CA ARG A 120 1.23 4.18 10.27
C ARG A 120 -0.16 3.77 9.79
N PHE A 121 -0.27 3.14 8.60
CA PHE A 121 -1.55 2.81 7.98
C PHE A 121 -2.42 1.84 8.79
N LEU A 122 -1.84 0.99 9.63
CA LEU A 122 -2.61 0.04 10.44
C LEU A 122 -3.73 0.71 11.27
N ALA A 123 -3.50 1.93 11.75
CA ALA A 123 -4.52 2.67 12.50
C ALA A 123 -5.66 3.22 11.60
N TYR A 124 -5.46 3.24 10.30
CA TYR A 124 -6.39 3.78 9.30
C TYR A 124 -6.93 2.70 8.37
N GLU A 125 -6.55 1.42 8.62
CA GLU A 125 -6.91 0.27 7.79
C GLU A 125 -8.42 0.21 7.59
N LEU A 126 -8.86 0.44 6.36
CA LEU A 126 -10.24 0.69 6.02
C LEU A 126 -11.14 -0.52 6.28
N SER A 127 -10.67 -1.73 5.87
CA SER A 127 -11.47 -2.96 6.07
C SER A 127 -11.67 -3.28 7.55
N PHE A 128 -10.69 -3.01 8.40
CA PHE A 128 -10.81 -3.18 9.85
C PHE A 128 -11.81 -2.18 10.45
N ARG A 129 -11.74 -0.94 10.00
CA ARG A 129 -12.66 0.13 10.44
C ARG A 129 -14.08 -0.10 9.95
N MET A 130 -14.25 -0.69 8.77
CA MET A 130 -15.56 -1.11 8.27
C MET A 130 -16.13 -2.28 9.10
N GLU A 131 -15.32 -3.27 9.44
CA GLU A 131 -15.73 -4.44 10.24
C GLU A 131 -16.23 -4.03 11.64
N ILE A 132 -15.67 -2.98 12.23
CA ILE A 132 -16.11 -2.45 13.53
C ILE A 132 -17.17 -1.33 13.42
N GLY A 133 -17.65 -1.03 12.23
CA GLY A 133 -18.68 -0.02 11.99
C GLY A 133 -18.22 1.44 12.17
N ASP A 134 -16.92 1.71 12.20
CA ASP A 134 -16.35 3.05 12.30
C ASP A 134 -16.41 3.81 10.96
N VAL A 135 -16.34 3.07 9.85
CA VAL A 135 -16.49 3.56 8.48
C VAL A 135 -17.53 2.70 7.78
N THR A 136 -18.40 3.31 6.98
CA THR A 136 -19.53 2.62 6.34
C THR A 136 -19.36 2.43 4.83
N GLU A 137 -18.43 3.15 4.20
CA GLU A 137 -18.25 3.13 2.75
C GLU A 137 -16.77 3.00 2.39
N ASP A 138 -16.50 2.18 1.36
CA ASP A 138 -15.20 2.11 0.71
C ASP A 138 -15.13 3.19 -0.38
N PRO A 139 -14.17 4.12 -0.36
CA PRO A 139 -14.01 5.13 -1.40
C PRO A 139 -13.56 4.52 -2.74
N HIS A 140 -13.16 3.26 -2.78
CA HIS A 140 -12.66 2.58 -3.98
C HIS A 140 -11.57 3.37 -4.70
N THR A 141 -10.64 3.93 -3.94
CA THR A 141 -9.54 4.74 -4.46
C THR A 141 -8.61 3.86 -5.31
N VAL A 142 -8.13 4.40 -6.43
CA VAL A 142 -7.13 3.74 -7.29
C VAL A 142 -5.77 4.40 -7.15
N ALA A 143 -4.68 3.67 -7.48
CA ALA A 143 -3.33 4.20 -7.41
C ALA A 143 -2.51 3.98 -8.68
N GLY A 144 -1.67 4.98 -9.01
CA GLY A 144 -0.49 4.87 -9.86
C GLY A 144 0.78 4.96 -9.01
N LEU A 145 1.73 4.05 -9.20
CA LEU A 145 2.96 3.99 -8.40
C LEU A 145 4.20 4.29 -9.25
N ILE A 146 5.06 5.18 -8.76
CA ILE A 146 6.31 5.60 -9.42
C ILE A 146 7.48 5.36 -8.48
N ALA A 147 8.27 4.32 -8.73
CA ALA A 147 9.56 4.12 -8.08
C ALA A 147 10.67 4.78 -8.88
N VAL A 148 11.58 5.47 -8.21
CA VAL A 148 12.67 6.20 -8.87
C VAL A 148 14.01 5.80 -8.27
N GLY A 149 14.92 5.29 -9.09
CA GLY A 149 16.25 4.91 -8.64
C GLY A 149 17.39 5.38 -9.53
N GLY A 150 18.58 5.41 -8.94
CA GLY A 150 19.79 5.92 -9.57
C GLY A 150 20.46 4.96 -10.53
N SER A 151 20.16 3.68 -10.45
CA SER A 151 20.79 2.61 -11.22
C SER A 151 19.78 1.86 -12.10
N CYS A 152 20.15 0.66 -12.54
CA CYS A 152 19.30 -0.25 -13.28
C CYS A 152 18.28 -0.94 -12.38
N HIS A 153 17.42 -1.75 -12.98
CA HIS A 153 16.31 -2.46 -12.30
C HIS A 153 16.76 -3.26 -11.07
N ASP A 154 17.86 -3.98 -11.16
CA ASP A 154 18.43 -4.84 -10.10
C ASP A 154 18.76 -4.09 -8.80
N TRP A 155 18.91 -2.77 -8.84
CA TRP A 155 19.13 -1.91 -7.66
C TRP A 155 17.86 -1.20 -7.15
N GLN A 156 16.68 -1.66 -7.55
CA GLN A 156 15.40 -1.04 -7.19
C GLN A 156 14.30 -2.06 -6.88
N THR A 157 14.67 -3.33 -6.73
CA THR A 157 13.77 -4.50 -6.80
C THR A 157 12.65 -4.53 -5.75
N LEU A 158 12.79 -3.83 -4.63
CA LEU A 158 11.82 -3.88 -3.54
C LEU A 158 10.98 -2.60 -3.40
N THR A 159 11.23 -1.58 -4.22
CA THR A 159 10.52 -0.29 -4.03
C THR A 159 9.07 -0.37 -4.48
N LEU A 160 8.78 -0.80 -5.71
CA LEU A 160 7.39 -0.97 -6.18
C LEU A 160 6.65 -2.02 -5.34
N GLU A 161 7.30 -3.12 -5.00
CA GLU A 161 6.75 -4.18 -4.18
C GLU A 161 6.31 -3.67 -2.80
N GLY A 162 7.19 -2.91 -2.14
CA GLY A 162 6.88 -2.29 -0.84
C GLY A 162 5.78 -1.24 -0.92
N MET A 163 5.73 -0.46 -2.01
CA MET A 163 4.67 0.51 -2.24
C MET A 163 3.31 -0.19 -2.47
N GLY A 164 3.28 -1.19 -3.35
CA GLY A 164 2.07 -1.95 -3.65
C GLY A 164 1.49 -2.62 -2.40
N ALA A 165 2.33 -3.34 -1.64
CA ALA A 165 1.90 -4.01 -0.42
C ALA A 165 1.24 -3.06 0.59
N THR A 166 1.74 -1.83 0.73
CA THR A 166 1.20 -0.84 1.66
C THR A 166 -0.04 -0.12 1.14
N MET A 167 -0.24 0.00 -0.17
CA MET A 167 -1.47 0.56 -0.74
C MET A 167 -2.66 -0.37 -0.50
N PHE A 168 -2.48 -1.67 -0.64
CA PHE A 168 -3.55 -2.64 -0.41
C PHE A 168 -4.10 -2.60 1.02
N THR A 169 -3.27 -2.31 2.02
CA THR A 169 -3.74 -2.15 3.41
C THR A 169 -4.63 -0.93 3.61
N GLN A 170 -4.77 -0.07 2.60
CA GLN A 170 -5.67 1.09 2.61
C GLN A 170 -6.86 0.93 1.66
N SER A 171 -7.15 -0.28 1.19
CA SER A 171 -8.19 -0.54 0.19
C SER A 171 -7.97 0.22 -1.12
N ILE A 172 -6.71 0.51 -1.46
CA ILE A 172 -6.35 1.24 -2.67
C ILE A 172 -5.91 0.25 -3.74
N THR A 173 -6.64 0.21 -4.83
CA THR A 173 -6.32 -0.67 -5.96
C THR A 173 -5.24 -0.04 -6.84
N VAL A 174 -4.09 -0.71 -6.95
CA VAL A 174 -3.03 -0.28 -7.87
C VAL A 174 -3.41 -0.67 -9.29
N VAL A 175 -3.58 0.32 -10.16
CA VAL A 175 -3.98 0.12 -11.57
C VAL A 175 -2.83 0.33 -12.55
N ASP A 176 -1.75 0.97 -12.12
CA ASP A 176 -0.57 1.20 -12.94
C ASP A 176 0.66 1.41 -12.05
N GLN A 177 1.82 0.97 -12.54
CA GLN A 177 3.08 1.21 -11.85
C GLN A 177 4.24 1.34 -12.84
N MET A 178 5.25 2.12 -12.46
CA MET A 178 6.47 2.29 -13.26
C MET A 178 7.72 2.38 -12.40
N MET A 179 8.83 1.89 -12.93
CA MET A 179 10.17 2.03 -12.36
C MET A 179 11.02 2.94 -13.23
N ALA A 180 11.29 4.15 -12.75
CA ALA A 180 12.15 5.11 -13.41
C ALA A 180 13.61 4.87 -13.03
N THR A 181 14.38 4.27 -13.94
CA THR A 181 15.78 3.86 -13.74
C THR A 181 16.77 4.94 -14.17
N ARG A 182 18.02 4.84 -13.68
CA ARG A 182 19.18 5.69 -14.07
C ARG A 182 18.98 7.19 -13.77
N ASN A 183 18.25 7.50 -12.70
CA ASN A 183 17.95 8.85 -12.23
C ASN A 183 18.72 9.19 -10.94
N GLY A 184 20.05 9.01 -10.94
CA GLY A 184 20.89 9.14 -9.75
C GLY A 184 21.08 10.57 -9.24
N ARG A 185 20.74 11.60 -10.03
CA ARG A 185 20.86 13.00 -9.64
C ARG A 185 19.52 13.71 -9.74
N PRO A 186 19.25 14.74 -8.91
CA PRO A 186 18.03 15.55 -9.03
C PRO A 186 17.89 16.13 -10.44
N GLY A 187 16.70 15.95 -11.02
CA GLY A 187 16.42 16.43 -12.39
C GLY A 187 16.91 15.52 -13.52
N ASN A 188 17.61 14.41 -13.25
CA ASN A 188 18.04 13.49 -14.32
C ASN A 188 16.89 13.02 -15.21
N VAL A 189 15.71 12.85 -14.66
CA VAL A 189 14.52 12.40 -15.40
C VAL A 189 14.13 13.38 -16.53
N LEU A 190 14.49 14.66 -16.42
CA LEU A 190 14.25 15.65 -17.47
C LEU A 190 15.05 15.38 -18.76
N LEU A 191 16.09 14.57 -18.67
CA LEU A 191 16.89 14.10 -19.80
C LEU A 191 16.38 12.76 -20.37
N ARG A 192 15.20 12.31 -19.93
CA ARG A 192 14.60 11.02 -20.28
C ARG A 192 13.14 11.20 -20.69
N PRO A 193 12.89 11.71 -21.89
CA PRO A 193 11.53 12.00 -22.35
C PRO A 193 10.62 10.78 -22.30
N GLU A 194 11.15 9.58 -22.53
CA GLU A 194 10.40 8.32 -22.45
C GLU A 194 9.82 8.04 -21.05
N GLN A 195 10.51 8.48 -19.99
CA GLN A 195 10.02 8.32 -18.62
C GLN A 195 9.00 9.39 -18.26
N LEU A 196 9.15 10.60 -18.79
CA LEU A 196 8.13 11.65 -18.66
C LEU A 196 6.84 11.25 -19.39
N GLU A 197 6.93 10.78 -20.63
CA GLU A 197 5.79 10.26 -21.39
C GLU A 197 5.10 9.09 -20.67
N ARG A 198 5.89 8.18 -20.07
CA ARG A 198 5.33 7.05 -19.27
C ARG A 198 4.60 7.54 -18.03
N ALA A 199 5.11 8.56 -17.33
CA ALA A 199 4.44 9.17 -16.20
C ALA A 199 3.16 9.92 -16.64
N HIS A 200 3.21 10.62 -17.77
CA HIS A 200 2.04 11.25 -18.38
C HIS A 200 0.93 10.22 -18.65
N LYS A 201 1.30 9.11 -19.30
CA LYS A 201 0.37 7.99 -19.56
C LYS A 201 -0.23 7.41 -18.28
N MET A 202 0.55 7.28 -17.19
CA MET A 202 0.03 6.85 -15.89
C MET A 202 -1.05 7.82 -15.37
N GLY A 203 -0.86 9.11 -15.52
CA GLY A 203 -1.88 10.10 -15.15
C GLY A 203 -3.20 9.89 -15.91
N GLU A 204 -3.13 9.62 -17.23
CA GLU A 204 -4.31 9.26 -18.02
C GLU A 204 -4.95 7.94 -17.56
N ASN A 205 -4.15 6.91 -17.28
CA ASN A 205 -4.60 5.60 -16.83
C ASN A 205 -5.34 5.70 -15.48
N VAL A 206 -4.81 6.47 -14.53
CA VAL A 206 -5.48 6.70 -13.23
C VAL A 206 -6.82 7.42 -13.43
N VAL A 207 -6.91 8.41 -14.30
CA VAL A 207 -8.19 9.08 -14.62
C VAL A 207 -9.18 8.11 -15.27
N GLU A 208 -8.74 7.27 -16.17
CA GLU A 208 -9.55 6.24 -16.81
C GLU A 208 -10.09 5.25 -15.77
N ALA A 209 -9.23 4.74 -14.88
CA ALA A 209 -9.62 3.83 -13.81
C ALA A 209 -10.63 4.45 -12.84
N VAL A 210 -10.48 5.74 -12.48
CA VAL A 210 -11.46 6.46 -11.64
C VAL A 210 -12.83 6.53 -12.33
N ASN A 211 -12.88 6.68 -13.65
CA ASN A 211 -14.12 6.75 -14.43
C ASN A 211 -14.73 5.37 -14.73
N THR A 212 -13.97 4.30 -14.54
CA THR A 212 -14.40 2.93 -14.79
C THR A 212 -15.16 2.39 -13.57
N PRO A 213 -16.35 1.76 -13.75
CA PRO A 213 -17.03 1.06 -12.67
C PRO A 213 -16.10 0.11 -11.92
N VAL A 214 -16.27 -0.02 -10.61
CA VAL A 214 -15.32 -0.77 -9.75
C VAL A 214 -15.12 -2.20 -10.25
N GLU A 215 -16.21 -2.86 -10.64
CA GLU A 215 -16.25 -4.23 -11.13
C GLU A 215 -15.61 -4.44 -12.53
N GLU A 216 -15.39 -3.34 -13.27
CA GLU A 216 -14.78 -3.35 -14.61
C GLU A 216 -13.33 -2.88 -14.58
N ARG A 217 -12.83 -2.44 -13.42
CA ARG A 217 -11.46 -1.96 -13.27
C ARG A 217 -10.46 -3.08 -13.52
N HIS A 218 -9.42 -2.75 -14.23
CA HIS A 218 -8.37 -3.69 -14.60
C HIS A 218 -7.00 -3.00 -14.59
N TRP A 219 -5.97 -3.78 -14.73
CA TRP A 219 -4.62 -3.29 -14.87
C TRP A 219 -4.47 -2.48 -16.16
N MET A 220 -3.86 -1.30 -16.05
CA MET A 220 -3.65 -0.35 -17.16
C MET A 220 -2.16 -0.07 -17.41
N GLY A 221 -1.28 -0.67 -16.59
CA GLY A 221 0.16 -0.61 -16.76
C GLY A 221 0.66 -1.55 -17.86
N ASP A 222 1.97 -1.79 -17.87
CA ASP A 222 2.60 -2.75 -18.76
C ASP A 222 2.03 -4.16 -18.48
N PRO A 223 1.41 -4.83 -19.46
CA PRO A 223 0.80 -6.15 -19.26
C PRO A 223 1.82 -7.25 -18.95
N ASP A 224 3.08 -7.07 -19.39
CA ASP A 224 4.16 -8.03 -19.15
C ASP A 224 4.95 -7.75 -17.87
N GLN A 225 4.52 -6.76 -17.08
CA GLN A 225 5.19 -6.43 -15.82
C GLN A 225 4.90 -7.48 -14.74
N GLY A 226 5.97 -7.98 -14.12
CA GLY A 226 5.90 -8.92 -13.01
C GLY A 226 5.40 -10.32 -13.38
N LEU A 227 5.19 -11.16 -12.38
CA LEU A 227 4.75 -12.55 -12.53
C LEU A 227 3.31 -12.77 -12.02
N CYS A 228 2.87 -11.99 -11.04
CA CYS A 228 1.54 -12.15 -10.45
C CYS A 228 0.46 -11.57 -11.38
N PRO A 229 -0.49 -12.39 -11.88
CA PRO A 229 -1.53 -11.90 -12.78
C PRO A 229 -2.57 -11.02 -12.07
N ASN A 230 -2.55 -10.96 -10.72
CA ASN A 230 -3.49 -10.17 -9.94
C ASN A 230 -2.98 -8.74 -9.67
N CYS A 231 -1.71 -8.58 -9.28
CA CYS A 231 -1.16 -7.27 -8.90
C CYS A 231 0.10 -6.87 -9.66
N HIS A 232 0.54 -7.66 -10.61
CA HIS A 232 1.72 -7.44 -11.46
C HIS A 232 3.04 -7.26 -10.67
N SER A 233 3.12 -7.87 -9.47
CA SER A 233 4.36 -8.00 -8.72
C SER A 233 5.26 -9.10 -9.29
N GLY A 234 6.57 -8.86 -9.28
CA GLY A 234 7.58 -9.88 -9.60
C GLY A 234 7.93 -10.79 -8.43
N LEU A 235 7.47 -10.47 -7.21
CA LEU A 235 7.92 -11.12 -5.99
C LEU A 235 6.99 -12.27 -5.59
N ILE A 236 7.34 -13.48 -6.04
CA ILE A 236 6.65 -14.74 -5.68
C ILE A 236 7.57 -15.55 -4.77
N PHE A 237 7.04 -16.06 -3.68
CA PHE A 237 7.75 -16.87 -2.70
C PHE A 237 7.09 -18.23 -2.48
N ARG A 238 7.79 -19.16 -1.84
CA ARG A 238 7.24 -20.44 -1.45
C ARG A 238 6.16 -20.25 -0.38
N GLY A 239 4.97 -20.79 -0.62
CA GLY A 239 3.86 -20.69 0.31
C GLY A 239 4.07 -21.50 1.58
N GLU A 240 3.54 -21.00 2.68
CA GLU A 240 3.53 -21.66 3.99
C GLU A 240 2.09 -21.77 4.50
N PRO A 241 1.81 -22.68 5.46
CA PRO A 241 0.48 -22.79 6.03
C PRO A 241 0.03 -21.49 6.71
N HIS A 242 -1.12 -20.98 6.32
CA HIS A 242 -1.80 -19.89 7.02
C HIS A 242 -2.37 -20.39 8.37
N TRP A 243 -2.75 -19.45 9.23
CA TRP A 243 -3.27 -19.71 10.58
C TRP A 243 -4.51 -20.61 10.61
N ASP A 244 -5.28 -20.68 9.53
CA ASP A 244 -6.48 -21.51 9.35
C ASP A 244 -6.22 -22.78 8.53
N GLY A 245 -4.95 -23.07 8.22
CA GLY A 245 -4.51 -24.26 7.49
C GLY A 245 -4.58 -24.14 5.96
N LEU A 246 -5.02 -23.01 5.39
CA LEU A 246 -4.92 -22.78 3.96
C LEU A 246 -3.44 -22.71 3.56
N GLN A 247 -3.08 -23.37 2.45
CA GLN A 247 -1.71 -23.38 1.94
C GLN A 247 -1.70 -23.46 0.42
N TYR A 248 -0.75 -22.75 -0.20
CA TYR A 248 -0.43 -22.83 -1.62
C TYR A 248 1.02 -23.24 -1.82
N PRO A 249 1.40 -23.83 -2.97
CA PRO A 249 2.81 -24.07 -3.31
C PRO A 249 3.63 -22.79 -3.35
N PHE A 250 3.05 -21.71 -3.94
CA PHE A 250 3.65 -20.39 -4.04
C PHE A 250 2.61 -19.30 -3.79
N GLU A 251 3.09 -18.15 -3.33
CA GLU A 251 2.26 -16.99 -3.01
C GLU A 251 2.92 -15.69 -3.47
N CYS A 252 2.09 -14.71 -3.87
CA CYS A 252 2.55 -13.37 -4.14
C CYS A 252 2.78 -12.59 -2.85
N ALA A 253 3.99 -12.09 -2.64
CA ALA A 253 4.34 -11.31 -1.45
C ALA A 253 3.52 -10.02 -1.30
N VAL A 254 3.09 -9.43 -2.41
CA VAL A 254 2.39 -8.14 -2.44
C VAL A 254 0.89 -8.29 -2.20
N CYS A 255 0.19 -9.09 -2.99
CA CYS A 255 -1.27 -9.19 -2.86
C CYS A 255 -1.76 -10.42 -2.09
N GLY A 256 -0.90 -11.42 -1.85
CA GLY A 256 -1.31 -12.65 -1.17
C GLY A 256 -2.00 -13.68 -2.05
N ALA A 257 -2.02 -13.47 -3.38
CA ALA A 257 -2.56 -14.45 -4.32
C ALA A 257 -1.75 -15.75 -4.27
N GLY A 258 -2.42 -16.89 -4.18
CA GLY A 258 -1.83 -18.22 -4.09
C GLY A 258 -1.92 -18.99 -5.42
N GLY A 259 -0.92 -19.82 -5.72
CA GLY A 259 -0.86 -20.55 -6.97
C GLY A 259 0.35 -21.44 -7.11
N ASP A 260 0.74 -21.67 -8.38
CA ASP A 260 1.91 -22.48 -8.73
C ASP A 260 2.77 -21.79 -9.79
N LEU A 261 4.06 -22.09 -9.79
CA LEU A 261 5.00 -21.66 -10.81
C LEU A 261 5.15 -22.77 -11.86
N VAL A 262 4.73 -22.48 -13.08
CA VAL A 262 4.81 -23.43 -14.19
C VAL A 262 5.69 -22.90 -15.30
N LYS A 263 6.41 -23.81 -15.98
CA LYS A 263 7.17 -23.48 -17.17
C LYS A 263 6.24 -23.56 -18.38
N GLY A 264 6.05 -22.44 -19.08
CA GLY A 264 5.29 -22.39 -20.32
C GLY A 264 6.00 -23.09 -21.49
N GLU A 265 5.29 -23.32 -22.58
CA GLU A 265 5.85 -23.88 -23.82
C GLU A 265 6.93 -22.95 -24.43
N ASP A 266 6.81 -21.66 -24.20
CA ASP A 266 7.78 -20.62 -24.55
C ASP A 266 9.07 -20.65 -23.69
N GLY A 267 9.11 -21.54 -22.70
CA GLY A 267 10.23 -21.68 -21.75
C GLY A 267 10.21 -20.65 -20.62
N GLN A 268 9.27 -19.70 -20.61
CA GLN A 268 9.12 -18.72 -19.56
C GLN A 268 8.42 -19.31 -18.33
N VAL A 269 8.75 -18.81 -17.14
CA VAL A 269 8.05 -19.16 -15.92
C VAL A 269 6.83 -18.26 -15.77
N LYS A 270 5.68 -18.86 -15.47
CA LYS A 270 4.40 -18.18 -15.24
C LYS A 270 3.87 -18.55 -13.85
N PHE A 271 3.31 -17.59 -13.17
CA PHE A 271 2.57 -17.84 -11.93
C PHE A 271 1.08 -18.03 -12.28
N ILE A 272 0.57 -19.22 -12.02
CA ILE A 272 -0.81 -19.61 -12.31
C ILE A 272 -1.59 -19.67 -11.00
N LEU A 273 -2.67 -18.92 -10.91
CA LEU A 273 -3.52 -18.91 -9.71
C LEU A 273 -4.16 -20.26 -9.48
N ALA A 274 -4.18 -20.72 -8.23
CA ALA A 274 -4.99 -21.85 -7.81
C ALA A 274 -6.50 -21.52 -7.96
N PRO A 275 -7.41 -22.51 -8.00
CA PRO A 275 -8.85 -22.26 -8.10
C PRO A 275 -9.40 -21.32 -7.03
N ASN A 276 -8.82 -21.36 -5.82
CA ASN A 276 -9.13 -20.48 -4.70
C ASN A 276 -7.98 -19.50 -4.39
N GLY A 277 -7.10 -19.23 -5.36
CA GLY A 277 -5.86 -18.48 -5.19
C GLY A 277 -6.03 -17.05 -4.73
N LEU A 278 -7.23 -16.48 -4.83
CA LEU A 278 -7.55 -15.13 -4.36
C LEU A 278 -8.21 -15.11 -2.96
N ALA A 279 -8.28 -16.24 -2.25
CA ALA A 279 -8.89 -16.29 -0.91
C ALA A 279 -8.15 -15.41 0.12
N ARG A 280 -6.89 -15.03 -0.16
CA ARG A 280 -6.05 -14.15 0.67
C ARG A 280 -5.67 -12.86 -0.05
N ASP A 281 -6.39 -12.51 -1.10
CA ASP A 281 -6.09 -11.29 -1.86
C ASP A 281 -6.29 -10.03 -1.01
N ARG A 282 -5.20 -9.33 -0.76
CA ARG A 282 -5.19 -8.07 0.01
C ARG A 282 -5.88 -6.90 -0.70
N ASN A 283 -6.27 -7.05 -1.97
CA ASN A 283 -7.12 -6.08 -2.67
C ASN A 283 -8.59 -6.16 -2.21
N ILE A 284 -8.99 -7.25 -1.55
CA ILE A 284 -10.38 -7.54 -1.17
C ILE A 284 -10.56 -7.24 0.32
N ASN A 285 -11.57 -6.43 0.68
CA ASN A 285 -11.86 -6.05 2.06
C ASN A 285 -12.11 -7.25 2.97
N GLU A 286 -12.86 -8.23 2.50
CA GLU A 286 -13.18 -9.46 3.24
C GLU A 286 -11.91 -10.26 3.58
N SER A 287 -10.96 -10.35 2.66
CA SER A 287 -9.69 -11.03 2.88
C SER A 287 -8.82 -10.30 3.92
N ARG A 288 -8.80 -8.96 3.90
CA ARG A 288 -8.13 -8.17 4.94
C ARG A 288 -8.82 -8.30 6.29
N ALA A 289 -10.16 -8.31 6.33
CA ALA A 289 -10.92 -8.52 7.57
C ALA A 289 -10.61 -9.88 8.24
N LEU A 290 -10.22 -10.90 7.46
CA LEU A 290 -9.72 -12.16 8.03
C LEU A 290 -8.44 -11.95 8.85
N HIS A 291 -7.56 -11.05 8.46
CA HIS A 291 -6.36 -10.73 9.24
C HIS A 291 -6.71 -10.06 10.57
N LEU A 292 -7.76 -9.25 10.66
CA LEU A 292 -8.24 -8.75 11.96
C LEU A 292 -8.66 -9.88 12.88
N LYS A 293 -9.35 -10.90 12.37
CA LYS A 293 -9.72 -12.11 13.15
C LYS A 293 -8.50 -12.87 13.66
N GLU A 294 -7.46 -12.99 12.82
CA GLU A 294 -6.17 -13.55 13.21
C GLU A 294 -5.54 -12.76 14.36
N ILE A 295 -5.43 -11.43 14.23
CA ILE A 295 -4.90 -10.56 15.29
C ILE A 295 -5.67 -10.74 16.60
N VAL A 296 -6.99 -10.78 16.54
CA VAL A 296 -7.83 -11.02 17.74
C VAL A 296 -7.57 -12.39 18.35
N SER A 297 -7.41 -13.43 17.54
CA SER A 297 -7.13 -14.80 18.03
C SER A 297 -5.80 -14.91 18.77
N THR A 298 -4.74 -14.34 18.22
CA THR A 298 -3.41 -14.30 18.85
C THR A 298 -3.41 -13.50 20.15
N ARG A 299 -4.23 -12.45 20.24
CA ARG A 299 -4.40 -11.67 21.45
C ARG A 299 -5.10 -12.48 22.55
N ILE A 300 -6.14 -13.24 22.20
CA ILE A 300 -6.84 -14.10 23.17
C ILE A 300 -5.87 -15.12 23.78
N ASP A 301 -5.02 -15.74 22.96
CA ASP A 301 -4.00 -16.67 23.44
C ASP A 301 -2.97 -15.97 24.36
N PHE A 302 -2.48 -14.81 23.95
CA PHE A 302 -1.60 -13.97 24.78
C PHE A 302 -2.22 -13.66 26.16
N MET A 303 -3.49 -13.25 26.19
CA MET A 303 -4.17 -12.91 27.45
C MET A 303 -4.29 -14.12 28.38
N LYS A 304 -4.59 -15.29 27.85
CA LYS A 304 -4.67 -16.53 28.63
C LYS A 304 -3.32 -16.93 29.27
N ARG A 305 -2.21 -16.61 28.60
CA ARG A 305 -0.85 -17.00 29.01
C ARG A 305 -0.02 -15.83 29.56
N GLN A 306 -0.64 -14.70 29.85
CA GLN A 306 0.08 -13.47 30.24
C GLN A 306 0.96 -13.68 31.48
N GLY A 307 0.53 -14.46 32.48
CA GLY A 307 1.32 -14.77 33.67
C GLY A 307 2.60 -15.53 33.31
N GLU A 308 2.49 -16.59 32.53
CA GLU A 308 3.61 -17.39 32.03
C GLU A 308 4.62 -16.50 31.27
N ILE A 309 4.12 -15.64 30.39
CA ILE A 309 4.95 -14.73 29.60
C ILE A 309 5.70 -13.75 30.51
N GLN A 310 5.06 -13.21 31.55
CA GLN A 310 5.72 -12.30 32.48
C GLN A 310 6.84 -13.01 33.27
N ASP A 311 6.66 -14.28 33.64
CA ASP A 311 7.71 -15.05 34.33
C ASP A 311 8.89 -15.35 33.39
N LEU A 312 8.62 -15.75 32.15
CA LEU A 312 9.67 -15.97 31.16
C LEU A 312 10.46 -14.67 30.85
N LYS A 313 9.77 -13.52 30.77
CA LYS A 313 10.44 -12.22 30.55
C LYS A 313 11.42 -11.83 31.67
N LYS A 314 11.26 -12.32 32.90
CA LYS A 314 12.21 -12.02 33.99
C LYS A 314 13.63 -12.45 33.64
N HIS A 315 13.78 -13.65 33.08
CA HIS A 315 15.08 -14.16 32.61
C HIS A 315 15.75 -13.21 31.61
N TYR A 316 15.01 -12.74 30.61
CA TYR A 316 15.57 -11.87 29.57
C TYR A 316 15.87 -10.44 30.06
N LYS A 317 15.22 -9.96 31.14
CA LYS A 317 15.52 -8.65 31.73
C LYS A 317 16.87 -8.63 32.47
N GLU A 318 17.37 -9.79 32.91
CA GLU A 318 18.64 -9.95 33.59
C GLU A 318 19.82 -10.05 32.61
N ILE A 319 19.53 -10.37 31.32
CA ILE A 319 20.55 -10.46 30.29
C ILE A 319 20.86 -9.04 29.78
N THR A 320 22.11 -8.62 29.96
CA THR A 320 22.59 -7.32 29.50
C THR A 320 23.83 -7.49 28.63
N PHE A 321 23.94 -6.66 27.62
CA PHE A 321 25.14 -6.54 26.78
C PHE A 321 25.67 -5.11 26.86
N PRO A 322 27.00 -4.90 26.79
CA PRO A 322 27.55 -3.55 26.74
C PRO A 322 26.95 -2.77 25.56
N ALA A 323 26.51 -1.55 25.82
CA ALA A 323 26.15 -0.61 24.75
C ALA A 323 27.41 0.00 24.12
N ILE A 324 27.37 0.33 22.83
CA ILE A 324 28.42 1.06 22.10
C ILE A 324 28.29 2.56 22.37
#